data_e214d55f7d93b32df2a82b0a457e12d3
#
_entry.id   e214d55f7d93b32df2a82b0a457e12d3
#
_cell.length_a   1.000
_cell.length_b   1.000
_cell.length_c   1.000
_cell.angle_alpha   90.00
_cell.angle_beta   90.00
_cell.angle_gamma   90.00
#
_symmetry.space_group_name_H-M   'P 1'
#
loop_
_entity.id
_entity.type
_entity.pdbx_description
1 polymer ?
#
loop_
_entity_poly.entity_id
_entity_poly.type
_entity_poly.pdbx_seq_one_letter_code
_entity_poly.pdbx_strand_id
1 'polypeptide(L)'
;MEKVTRGLPESPARRAARIARVGASYGFGFVFGNRFVPRRRRADPGRVGTRLRLSFEELGPTFAELGRFLSARRDLVPPDVANELERTTVAVNPLPFAETRALVERELGNTLERLFLRFEEVPTRVGTFTQSHRAALPGERPALVVVVRPGVRRDLLAMRPVADLARRRLADRLPLDPSAAVTEFAAYTAQPTMVSHREPPANRSC
;
A
#
# COMPACT_ATOMS: atom_id res chain seq x y z
N MET A 1 7.57 15.62 -27.87
CA MET A 1 6.76 16.30 -26.82
C MET A 1 5.67 15.33 -26.40
N GLU A 2 5.96 14.48 -25.43
CA GLU A 2 5.03 13.49 -24.90
C GLU A 2 4.13 14.19 -23.86
N LYS A 3 2.82 14.26 -24.15
CA LYS A 3 1.83 14.79 -23.24
C LYS A 3 1.74 13.87 -22.00
N VAL A 4 2.45 14.22 -20.95
CA VAL A 4 2.16 13.67 -19.61
C VAL A 4 0.77 14.12 -19.23
N THR A 5 -0.21 13.30 -19.53
CA THR A 5 -1.59 13.45 -19.00
C THR A 5 -1.50 13.25 -17.49
N ARG A 6 -1.38 14.35 -16.74
CA ARG A 6 -1.60 14.37 -15.30
C ARG A 6 -3.03 13.91 -15.05
N GLY A 7 -3.21 12.59 -14.90
CA GLY A 7 -4.45 12.05 -14.41
C GLY A 7 -4.71 12.63 -13.01
N LEU A 8 -5.86 13.27 -12.84
CA LEU A 8 -6.34 13.65 -11.51
C LEU A 8 -6.21 12.45 -10.57
N PRO A 9 -5.76 12.65 -9.33
CA PRO A 9 -5.60 11.55 -8.39
C PRO A 9 -6.93 10.79 -8.28
N GLU A 10 -6.87 9.48 -8.49
CA GLU A 10 -8.04 8.60 -8.44
C GLU A 10 -8.75 8.78 -7.09
N SER A 11 -10.05 9.10 -7.12
CA SER A 11 -10.83 9.28 -5.90
C SER A 11 -10.97 7.96 -5.13
N PRO A 12 -11.13 7.98 -3.79
CA PRO A 12 -11.35 6.76 -3.01
C PRO A 12 -12.52 5.91 -3.52
N ALA A 13 -13.58 6.54 -4.01
CA ALA A 13 -14.74 5.84 -4.58
C ALA A 13 -14.38 5.09 -5.89
N ARG A 14 -13.63 5.73 -6.80
CA ARG A 14 -13.14 5.06 -8.02
C ARG A 14 -12.18 3.92 -7.67
N ARG A 15 -11.33 4.13 -6.68
CA ARG A 15 -10.44 3.09 -6.19
C ARG A 15 -11.19 1.91 -5.58
N ALA A 16 -12.22 2.14 -4.77
CA ALA A 16 -13.09 1.09 -4.24
C ALA A 16 -13.80 0.32 -5.36
N ALA A 17 -14.29 1.01 -6.39
CA ALA A 17 -14.89 0.37 -7.56
C ALA A 17 -13.88 -0.50 -8.34
N ARG A 18 -12.60 -0.07 -8.42
CA ARG A 18 -11.53 -0.87 -9.02
C ARG A 18 -11.24 -2.12 -8.19
N ILE A 19 -11.15 -1.99 -6.86
CA ILE A 19 -10.98 -3.13 -5.95
C ILE A 19 -12.10 -4.14 -6.15
N ALA A 20 -13.36 -3.67 -6.19
CA ALA A 20 -14.52 -4.53 -6.42
C ALA A 20 -14.46 -5.25 -7.79
N ARG A 21 -14.06 -4.53 -8.85
CA ARG A 21 -13.92 -5.09 -10.20
C ARG A 21 -12.83 -6.15 -10.25
N VAL A 22 -11.64 -5.85 -9.73
CA VAL A 22 -10.52 -6.81 -9.68
C VAL A 22 -10.92 -8.00 -8.81
N GLY A 23 -11.48 -7.81 -7.63
CA GLY A 23 -11.99 -8.90 -6.81
C GLY A 23 -13.00 -9.78 -7.56
N ALA A 24 -13.91 -9.17 -8.33
CA ALA A 24 -14.88 -9.91 -9.13
C ALA A 24 -14.23 -10.72 -10.25
N SER A 25 -13.22 -10.18 -10.96
CA SER A 25 -12.49 -10.90 -12.03
C SER A 25 -11.76 -12.14 -11.51
N TYR A 26 -11.28 -12.08 -10.28
CA TYR A 26 -10.66 -13.24 -9.60
C TYR A 26 -11.67 -14.15 -8.88
N GLY A 27 -12.97 -13.98 -9.13
CA GLY A 27 -14.02 -14.86 -8.65
C GLY A 27 -14.57 -14.51 -7.25
N PHE A 28 -14.26 -13.33 -6.71
CA PHE A 28 -14.83 -12.81 -5.47
C PHE A 28 -16.10 -11.95 -5.70
N GLY A 29 -16.65 -11.96 -6.93
CA GLY A 29 -17.83 -11.17 -7.30
C GLY A 29 -19.08 -11.43 -6.43
N PHE A 30 -19.16 -12.59 -5.80
CA PHE A 30 -20.23 -12.91 -4.86
C PHE A 30 -20.22 -12.01 -3.61
N VAL A 31 -19.08 -11.45 -3.22
CA VAL A 31 -18.95 -10.45 -2.16
C VAL A 31 -19.70 -9.17 -2.53
N PHE A 32 -19.71 -8.84 -3.83
CA PHE A 32 -20.34 -7.64 -4.39
C PHE A 32 -21.78 -7.88 -4.90
N GLY A 33 -22.35 -9.08 -4.62
CA GLY A 33 -23.70 -9.44 -5.04
C GLY A 33 -23.81 -10.00 -6.46
N ASN A 34 -22.69 -10.23 -7.15
CA ASN A 34 -22.70 -10.90 -8.44
C ASN A 34 -22.98 -12.39 -8.27
N ARG A 35 -24.17 -12.84 -8.67
CA ARG A 35 -24.62 -14.23 -8.56
C ARG A 35 -23.99 -15.19 -9.59
N PHE A 36 -23.33 -14.66 -10.61
CA PHE A 36 -22.80 -15.43 -11.75
C PHE A 36 -21.45 -16.13 -11.53
N VAL A 37 -20.89 -16.10 -10.31
CA VAL A 37 -19.66 -16.84 -10.02
C VAL A 37 -19.99 -18.33 -9.81
N PRO A 38 -19.50 -19.23 -10.67
CA PRO A 38 -19.78 -20.67 -10.55
C PRO A 38 -19.37 -21.22 -9.18
N ARG A 39 -20.25 -22.01 -8.57
CA ARG A 39 -20.02 -22.64 -7.25
C ARG A 39 -18.68 -23.41 -7.17
N ARG A 40 -18.24 -24.04 -8.28
CA ARG A 40 -16.98 -24.78 -8.38
C ARG A 40 -15.73 -23.91 -8.12
N ARG A 41 -15.76 -22.59 -8.42
CA ARG A 41 -14.66 -21.67 -8.13
C ARG A 41 -14.63 -21.19 -6.68
N ARG A 42 -15.70 -21.43 -5.90
CA ARG A 42 -15.81 -21.05 -4.50
C ARG A 42 -15.24 -22.06 -3.52
N ALA A 43 -15.10 -23.33 -3.94
CA ALA A 43 -14.95 -24.48 -3.05
C ALA A 43 -13.52 -25.04 -2.94
N ASP A 44 -12.54 -24.46 -3.67
CA ASP A 44 -11.16 -24.95 -3.65
C ASP A 44 -10.29 -23.97 -2.84
N PRO A 45 -9.91 -24.32 -1.59
CA PRO A 45 -9.09 -23.46 -0.72
C PRO A 45 -7.75 -23.08 -1.37
N GLY A 46 -7.04 -24.03 -1.98
CA GLY A 46 -5.76 -23.79 -2.65
C GLY A 46 -5.88 -22.77 -3.79
N ARG A 47 -7.02 -22.75 -4.48
CA ARG A 47 -7.31 -21.73 -5.50
C ARG A 47 -7.75 -20.38 -4.90
N VAL A 48 -8.27 -20.36 -3.67
CA VAL A 48 -8.64 -19.10 -2.99
C VAL A 48 -7.39 -18.29 -2.69
N GLY A 49 -6.38 -18.90 -2.10
CA GLY A 49 -5.10 -18.23 -1.80
C GLY A 49 -4.43 -17.66 -3.05
N THR A 50 -4.29 -18.48 -4.10
CA THR A 50 -3.70 -18.04 -5.37
C THR A 50 -4.48 -16.88 -6.02
N ARG A 51 -5.81 -16.95 -6.04
CA ARG A 51 -6.65 -15.87 -6.59
C ARG A 51 -6.54 -14.59 -5.78
N LEU A 52 -6.48 -14.72 -4.46
CA LEU A 52 -6.32 -13.57 -3.57
C LEU A 52 -4.95 -12.91 -3.79
N ARG A 53 -3.88 -13.70 -3.85
CA ARG A 53 -2.53 -13.23 -4.18
C ARG A 53 -2.51 -12.46 -5.50
N LEU A 54 -2.99 -13.07 -6.58
CA LEU A 54 -3.00 -12.44 -7.90
C LEU A 54 -3.84 -11.15 -7.93
N SER A 55 -4.98 -11.12 -7.22
CA SER A 55 -5.78 -9.90 -7.10
C SER A 55 -5.04 -8.79 -6.36
N PHE A 56 -4.27 -9.12 -5.33
CA PHE A 56 -3.47 -8.16 -4.58
C PHE A 56 -2.30 -7.64 -5.41
N GLU A 57 -1.63 -8.49 -6.17
CA GLU A 57 -0.56 -8.08 -7.10
C GLU A 57 -1.09 -7.11 -8.17
N GLU A 58 -2.26 -7.39 -8.76
CA GLU A 58 -2.91 -6.50 -9.74
C GLU A 58 -3.36 -5.16 -9.12
N LEU A 59 -3.81 -5.16 -7.88
CA LEU A 59 -4.20 -3.96 -7.16
C LEU A 59 -3.00 -3.08 -6.77
N GLY A 60 -1.80 -3.66 -6.72
CA GLY A 60 -0.55 -2.95 -6.55
C GLY A 60 0.05 -2.99 -5.14
N PRO A 61 1.10 -2.17 -4.88
CA PRO A 61 2.00 -2.33 -3.74
C PRO A 61 1.32 -2.38 -2.37
N THR A 62 0.34 -1.52 -2.12
CA THR A 62 -0.37 -1.48 -0.83
C THR A 62 -1.12 -2.78 -0.55
N PHE A 63 -1.73 -3.38 -1.59
CA PHE A 63 -2.44 -4.65 -1.47
C PHE A 63 -1.48 -5.84 -1.37
N ALA A 64 -0.38 -5.79 -2.09
CA ALA A 64 0.67 -6.82 -1.95
C ALA A 64 1.22 -6.85 -0.52
N GLU A 65 1.38 -5.69 0.11
CA GLU A 65 1.79 -5.60 1.52
C GLU A 65 0.70 -6.08 2.48
N LEU A 66 -0.57 -5.80 2.18
CA LEU A 66 -1.68 -6.42 2.91
C LEU A 66 -1.61 -7.95 2.81
N GLY A 67 -1.28 -8.50 1.64
CA GLY A 67 -1.06 -9.94 1.46
C GLY A 67 0.04 -10.47 2.38
N ARG A 68 1.20 -9.81 2.41
CA ARG A 68 2.31 -10.17 3.32
C ARG A 68 1.94 -10.02 4.80
N PHE A 69 1.24 -8.95 5.16
CA PHE A 69 0.72 -8.77 6.51
C PHE A 69 -0.19 -9.93 6.93
N LEU A 70 -1.14 -10.30 6.07
CA LEU A 70 -2.05 -11.41 6.33
C LEU A 70 -1.33 -12.76 6.37
N SER A 71 -0.28 -12.98 5.56
CA SER A 71 0.49 -14.23 5.58
C SER A 71 1.21 -14.47 6.91
N ALA A 72 1.61 -13.41 7.59
CA ALA A 72 2.20 -13.48 8.93
C ALA A 72 1.16 -13.74 10.03
N ARG A 73 -0.13 -13.51 9.77
CA ARG A 73 -1.25 -13.63 10.71
C ARG A 73 -2.00 -14.95 10.50
N ARG A 74 -1.33 -16.06 10.83
CA ARG A 74 -1.89 -17.42 10.71
C ARG A 74 -3.07 -17.69 11.65
N ASP A 75 -3.33 -16.80 12.57
CA ASP A 75 -4.53 -16.73 13.41
C ASP A 75 -5.75 -16.19 12.64
N LEU A 76 -5.52 -15.41 11.60
CA LEU A 76 -6.57 -14.77 10.79
C LEU A 76 -6.89 -15.50 9.50
N VAL A 77 -5.93 -16.20 8.89
CA VAL A 77 -6.11 -16.87 7.59
C VAL A 77 -5.69 -18.32 7.66
N PRO A 78 -6.37 -19.23 6.91
CA PRO A 78 -5.96 -20.62 6.80
C PRO A 78 -4.53 -20.78 6.31
N PRO A 79 -3.80 -21.83 6.75
CA PRO A 79 -2.38 -22.02 6.42
C PRO A 79 -2.07 -22.05 4.92
N ASP A 80 -2.94 -22.66 4.11
CA ASP A 80 -2.81 -22.73 2.66
C ASP A 80 -2.96 -21.36 1.99
N VAL A 81 -3.87 -20.51 2.50
CA VAL A 81 -4.03 -19.13 2.06
C VAL A 81 -2.81 -18.31 2.49
N ALA A 82 -2.34 -18.45 3.73
CA ALA A 82 -1.17 -17.74 4.24
C ALA A 82 0.08 -18.05 3.39
N ASN A 83 0.33 -19.34 3.09
CA ASN A 83 1.47 -19.76 2.27
C ASN A 83 1.43 -19.19 0.83
N GLU A 84 0.25 -19.05 0.24
CA GLU A 84 0.12 -18.38 -1.06
C GLU A 84 0.35 -16.86 -0.96
N LEU A 85 -0.18 -16.21 0.06
CA LEU A 85 0.00 -14.78 0.27
C LEU A 85 1.45 -14.40 0.58
N GLU A 86 2.22 -15.27 1.21
CA GLU A 86 3.66 -15.08 1.45
C GLU A 86 4.45 -14.90 0.14
N ARG A 87 4.00 -15.53 -0.94
CA ARG A 87 4.59 -15.44 -2.29
C ARG A 87 4.22 -14.15 -3.03
N THR A 88 3.45 -13.26 -2.41
CA THR A 88 3.01 -12.03 -3.07
C THR A 88 4.20 -11.15 -3.42
N THR A 89 4.34 -10.80 -4.68
CA THR A 89 5.40 -9.94 -5.21
C THR A 89 4.81 -8.79 -6.01
N VAL A 90 5.42 -7.63 -5.90
CA VAL A 90 5.07 -6.47 -6.72
C VAL A 90 6.28 -5.56 -6.86
N ALA A 91 6.48 -5.04 -8.05
CA ALA A 91 7.49 -4.01 -8.28
C ALA A 91 7.03 -2.68 -7.67
N VAL A 92 7.92 -2.04 -6.93
CA VAL A 92 7.69 -0.72 -6.35
C VAL A 92 8.63 0.27 -7.04
N ASN A 93 8.08 1.05 -7.97
CA ASN A 93 8.83 2.11 -8.64
C ASN A 93 8.94 3.36 -7.75
N PRO A 94 10.05 4.09 -7.79
CA PRO A 94 10.16 5.37 -7.09
C PRO A 94 9.08 6.36 -7.56
N LEU A 95 8.64 7.24 -6.66
CA LEU A 95 7.86 8.41 -7.05
C LEU A 95 8.75 9.32 -7.91
N PRO A 96 8.20 9.92 -8.97
CA PRO A 96 8.90 10.95 -9.71
C PRO A 96 9.35 12.08 -8.79
N PHE A 97 10.54 12.64 -9.03
CA PHE A 97 11.08 13.69 -8.17
C PHE A 97 10.15 14.90 -8.04
N ALA A 98 9.50 15.31 -9.13
CA ALA A 98 8.52 16.39 -9.09
C ALA A 98 7.34 16.14 -8.11
N GLU A 99 6.89 14.90 -7.97
CA GLU A 99 5.86 14.55 -6.98
C GLU A 99 6.43 14.55 -5.56
N THR A 100 7.63 14.01 -5.39
CA THR A 100 8.35 14.02 -4.11
C THR A 100 8.55 15.45 -3.63
N ARG A 101 9.03 16.34 -4.50
CA ARG A 101 9.21 17.75 -4.22
C ARG A 101 7.92 18.41 -3.75
N ALA A 102 6.85 18.25 -4.53
CA ALA A 102 5.54 18.83 -4.21
C ALA A 102 4.98 18.33 -2.87
N LEU A 103 5.24 17.05 -2.53
CA LEU A 103 4.85 16.49 -1.24
C LEU A 103 5.62 17.13 -0.09
N VAL A 104 6.95 17.21 -0.19
CA VAL A 104 7.81 17.77 0.87
C VAL A 104 7.52 19.25 1.07
N GLU A 105 7.43 20.04 -0.01
CA GLU A 105 7.15 21.47 0.05
C GLU A 105 5.79 21.77 0.67
N ARG A 106 4.77 20.97 0.34
CA ARG A 106 3.44 21.11 0.92
C ARG A 106 3.41 20.78 2.41
N GLU A 107 4.08 19.70 2.82
CA GLU A 107 4.07 19.25 4.23
C GLU A 107 4.92 20.16 5.13
N LEU A 108 6.02 20.71 4.62
CA LEU A 108 6.93 21.57 5.37
C LEU A 108 6.66 23.06 5.16
N GLY A 109 5.73 23.41 4.27
CA GLY A 109 5.27 24.79 4.06
C GLY A 109 6.30 25.74 3.44
N ASN A 110 7.34 25.18 2.79
CA ASN A 110 8.40 25.98 2.16
C ASN A 110 9.02 25.26 0.98
N THR A 111 9.78 25.95 0.13
CA THR A 111 10.47 25.34 -1.03
C THR A 111 11.66 24.49 -0.58
N LEU A 112 12.03 23.48 -1.37
CA LEU A 112 13.17 22.60 -1.06
C LEU A 112 14.46 23.40 -0.86
N GLU A 113 14.69 24.42 -1.67
CA GLU A 113 15.90 25.27 -1.63
C GLU A 113 16.00 26.11 -0.35
N ARG A 114 14.86 26.41 0.29
CA ARG A 114 14.83 27.11 1.59
C ARG A 114 14.95 26.16 2.77
N LEU A 115 14.47 24.92 2.59
CA LEU A 115 14.47 23.93 3.67
C LEU A 115 15.82 23.21 3.78
N PHE A 116 16.46 22.95 2.64
CA PHE A 116 17.66 22.13 2.55
C PHE A 116 18.76 22.85 1.76
N LEU A 117 19.97 22.74 2.24
CA LEU A 117 21.17 23.15 1.49
C LEU A 117 21.38 22.28 0.24
N ARG A 118 21.06 20.99 0.38
CA ARG A 118 21.09 20.00 -0.70
C ARG A 118 20.00 18.96 -0.48
N PHE A 119 19.37 18.53 -1.54
CA PHE A 119 18.39 17.45 -1.56
C PHE A 119 18.68 16.53 -2.74
N GLU A 120 18.89 15.23 -2.48
CA GLU A 120 19.15 14.25 -3.53
C GLU A 120 17.85 13.86 -4.24
N GLU A 121 17.79 14.03 -5.56
CA GLU A 121 16.61 13.71 -6.38
C GLU A 121 16.37 12.20 -6.45
N VAL A 122 17.44 11.42 -6.50
CA VAL A 122 17.35 9.95 -6.53
C VAL A 122 17.15 9.44 -5.12
N PRO A 123 16.08 8.65 -4.87
CA PRO A 123 15.86 8.11 -3.54
C PRO A 123 16.94 7.09 -3.17
N THR A 124 17.41 7.16 -1.93
CA THR A 124 18.35 6.18 -1.36
C THR A 124 17.66 4.84 -1.10
N ARG A 125 16.36 4.87 -0.79
CA ARG A 125 15.54 3.69 -0.53
C ARG A 125 14.12 3.88 -1.04
N VAL A 126 13.60 2.83 -1.69
CA VAL A 126 12.20 2.79 -2.16
C VAL A 126 11.51 1.61 -1.49
N GLY A 127 10.48 1.90 -0.73
CA GLY A 127 9.62 0.90 -0.09
C GLY A 127 8.18 1.01 -0.54
N THR A 128 7.36 0.10 -0.08
CA THR A 128 5.92 0.05 -0.40
C THR A 128 5.18 1.30 0.06
N PHE A 129 5.48 1.78 1.25
CA PHE A 129 4.78 2.90 1.89
C PHE A 129 5.55 4.21 1.85
N THR A 130 6.86 4.14 1.79
CA THR A 130 7.74 5.30 1.88
C THR A 130 8.87 5.22 0.86
N GLN A 131 9.44 6.37 0.55
CA GLN A 131 10.76 6.45 -0.05
C GLN A 131 11.61 7.47 0.71
N SER A 132 12.93 7.28 0.70
CA SER A 132 13.85 8.08 1.49
C SER A 132 14.85 8.77 0.59
N HIS A 133 15.13 10.04 0.88
CA HIS A 133 16.11 10.86 0.18
C HIS A 133 17.13 11.41 1.15
N ARG A 134 18.40 11.44 0.75
CA ARG A 134 19.42 12.16 1.50
C ARG A 134 19.25 13.66 1.26
N ALA A 135 19.47 14.41 2.31
CA ALA A 135 19.45 15.85 2.28
C ALA A 135 20.52 16.42 3.22
N ALA A 136 20.86 17.67 3.05
CA ALA A 136 21.64 18.44 4.00
C ALA A 136 20.85 19.66 4.45
N LEU A 137 20.73 19.86 5.74
CA LEU A 137 20.14 21.04 6.34
C LEU A 137 21.12 22.23 6.33
N PRO A 138 20.65 23.45 6.58
CA PRO A 138 21.54 24.57 6.82
C PRO A 138 22.59 24.24 7.88
N GLY A 139 23.86 24.61 7.61
CA GLY A 139 24.99 24.21 8.44
C GLY A 139 25.52 22.81 8.15
N GLU A 140 25.25 22.26 6.94
CA GLU A 140 25.75 20.97 6.42
C GLU A 140 25.38 19.73 7.25
N ARG A 141 24.39 19.86 8.13
CA ARG A 141 23.92 18.73 8.94
C ARG A 141 23.22 17.71 8.05
N PRO A 142 23.68 16.44 8.06
CA PRO A 142 23.07 15.39 7.23
C PRO A 142 21.64 15.10 7.71
N ALA A 143 20.74 14.86 6.77
CA ALA A 143 19.35 14.50 7.01
C ALA A 143 18.90 13.38 6.08
N LEU A 144 17.97 12.56 6.57
CA LEU A 144 17.23 11.58 5.76
C LEU A 144 15.76 12.00 5.74
N VAL A 145 15.28 12.41 4.57
CA VAL A 145 13.88 12.79 4.38
C VAL A 145 13.10 11.56 3.95
N VAL A 146 12.15 11.14 4.78
CA VAL A 146 11.27 9.99 4.50
C VAL A 146 9.92 10.52 4.00
N VAL A 147 9.58 10.20 2.77
CA VAL A 147 8.36 10.65 2.11
C VAL A 147 7.35 9.52 2.07
N VAL A 148 6.16 9.76 2.61
CA VAL A 148 5.05 8.79 2.55
C VAL A 148 4.39 8.85 1.18
N ARG A 149 4.18 7.70 0.59
CA ARG A 149 3.56 7.57 -0.74
C ARG A 149 2.06 7.87 -0.66
N PRO A 150 1.55 8.84 -1.42
CA PRO A 150 0.15 9.30 -1.29
C PRO A 150 -0.89 8.23 -1.63
N GLY A 151 -0.50 7.24 -2.45
CA GLY A 151 -1.37 6.11 -2.82
C GLY A 151 -1.82 5.25 -1.65
N VAL A 152 -0.98 5.11 -0.61
CA VAL A 152 -1.26 4.27 0.57
C VAL A 152 -2.52 4.73 1.30
N ARG A 153 -2.60 6.02 1.62
CA ARG A 153 -3.77 6.59 2.31
C ARG A 153 -5.06 6.40 1.50
N ARG A 154 -4.99 6.63 0.20
CA ARG A 154 -6.13 6.42 -0.72
C ARG A 154 -6.58 4.96 -0.72
N ASP A 155 -5.63 4.04 -0.78
CA ASP A 155 -5.90 2.61 -0.80
C ASP A 155 -6.55 2.15 0.50
N LEU A 156 -6.06 2.59 1.65
CA LEU A 156 -6.67 2.30 2.96
C LEU A 156 -8.10 2.83 3.07
N LEU A 157 -8.35 4.06 2.60
CA LEU A 157 -9.70 4.63 2.57
C LEU A 157 -10.64 3.83 1.65
N ALA A 158 -10.13 3.29 0.55
CA ALA A 158 -10.91 2.50 -0.39
C ALA A 158 -11.12 1.05 0.08
N MET A 159 -10.21 0.49 0.89
CA MET A 159 -10.34 -0.86 1.45
C MET A 159 -11.48 -0.96 2.46
N ARG A 160 -11.69 0.05 3.29
CA ARG A 160 -12.70 0.04 4.37
C ARG A 160 -14.10 -0.34 3.89
N PRO A 161 -14.73 0.36 2.93
CA PRO A 161 -16.09 0.01 2.49
C PRO A 161 -16.17 -1.38 1.86
N VAL A 162 -15.09 -1.84 1.23
CA VAL A 162 -15.01 -3.20 0.65
C VAL A 162 -14.94 -4.25 1.76
N ALA A 163 -14.14 -4.02 2.78
CA ALA A 163 -14.02 -4.90 3.93
C ALA A 163 -15.33 -4.98 4.73
N ASP A 164 -16.00 -3.84 4.94
CA ASP A 164 -17.30 -3.79 5.61
C ASP A 164 -18.38 -4.55 4.83
N LEU A 165 -18.38 -4.44 3.51
CA LEU A 165 -19.28 -5.19 2.65
C LEU A 165 -18.98 -6.70 2.73
N ALA A 166 -17.70 -7.08 2.70
CA ALA A 166 -17.27 -8.46 2.84
C ALA A 166 -17.70 -9.04 4.20
N ARG A 167 -17.49 -8.30 5.28
CA ARG A 167 -17.95 -8.69 6.63
C ARG A 167 -19.45 -8.94 6.68
N ARG A 168 -20.27 -8.01 6.17
CA ARG A 168 -21.74 -8.14 6.18
C ARG A 168 -22.24 -9.34 5.37
N ARG A 169 -21.54 -9.73 4.31
CA ARG A 169 -21.97 -10.79 3.39
C ARG A 169 -21.37 -12.17 3.68
N LEU A 170 -20.29 -12.21 4.44
CA LEU A 170 -19.49 -13.42 4.65
C LEU A 170 -19.20 -13.68 6.13
N ALA A 171 -19.84 -12.96 7.08
CA ALA A 171 -19.57 -13.06 8.51
C ALA A 171 -19.43 -14.50 9.00
N ASP A 172 -20.36 -15.39 8.57
CA ASP A 172 -20.39 -16.78 9.01
C ASP A 172 -19.48 -17.71 8.17
N ARG A 173 -18.74 -17.18 7.21
CA ARG A 173 -17.96 -17.96 6.23
C ARG A 173 -16.47 -17.61 6.17
N LEU A 174 -16.07 -16.56 6.85
CA LEU A 174 -14.69 -16.14 6.94
C LEU A 174 -14.14 -16.43 8.33
N PRO A 175 -12.92 -16.97 8.42
CA PRO A 175 -12.27 -17.21 9.71
C PRO A 175 -11.78 -15.89 10.37
N LEU A 176 -11.85 -14.78 9.65
CA LEU A 176 -11.41 -13.46 10.12
C LEU A 176 -12.48 -12.40 9.87
N ASP A 177 -12.48 -11.35 10.66
CA ASP A 177 -13.23 -10.11 10.37
C ASP A 177 -12.41 -9.24 9.39
N PRO A 178 -12.88 -9.06 8.12
CA PRO A 178 -12.15 -8.24 7.15
C PRO A 178 -11.98 -6.78 7.58
N SER A 179 -12.96 -6.24 8.33
CA SER A 179 -12.90 -4.85 8.80
C SER A 179 -11.86 -4.67 9.91
N ALA A 180 -11.75 -5.65 10.83
CA ALA A 180 -10.69 -5.68 11.82
C ALA A 180 -9.31 -5.82 11.18
N ALA A 181 -9.17 -6.73 10.20
CA ALA A 181 -7.91 -6.92 9.47
C ALA A 181 -7.44 -5.63 8.75
N VAL A 182 -8.34 -4.90 8.10
CA VAL A 182 -8.01 -3.60 7.47
C VAL A 182 -7.66 -2.55 8.52
N THR A 183 -8.29 -2.55 9.68
CA THR A 183 -7.97 -1.62 10.77
C THR A 183 -6.59 -1.89 11.35
N GLU A 184 -6.24 -3.14 11.61
CA GLU A 184 -4.91 -3.53 12.07
C GLU A 184 -3.83 -3.24 11.02
N PHE A 185 -4.11 -3.52 9.75
CA PHE A 185 -3.22 -3.17 8.66
C PHE A 185 -3.00 -1.66 8.55
N ALA A 186 -4.05 -0.85 8.73
CA ALA A 186 -3.93 0.60 8.76
C ALA A 186 -3.04 1.08 9.92
N ALA A 187 -3.16 0.47 11.11
CA ALA A 187 -2.28 0.75 12.23
C ALA A 187 -0.83 0.33 11.96
N TYR A 188 -0.62 -0.83 11.31
CA TYR A 188 0.70 -1.28 10.85
C TYR A 188 1.34 -0.28 9.88
N THR A 189 0.57 0.26 8.93
CA THR A 189 1.07 1.24 7.96
C THR A 189 1.29 2.63 8.53
N ALA A 190 0.64 2.97 9.65
CA ALA A 190 0.74 4.27 10.30
C ALA A 190 2.03 4.47 11.10
N GLN A 191 2.85 3.44 11.27
CA GLN A 191 4.17 3.53 11.91
C GLN A 191 5.23 3.93 10.86
N PRO A 192 6.04 4.90 11.09
CA PRO A 192 5.85 6.33 11.36
C PRO A 192 5.63 7.14 10.08
N THR A 193 4.54 7.82 9.99
CA THR A 193 4.17 8.73 8.89
C THR A 193 4.62 10.16 9.16
N MET A 194 5.84 10.34 9.62
CA MET A 194 6.41 11.67 9.72
C MET A 194 7.60 11.79 8.79
N VAL A 195 7.78 12.93 8.18
CA VAL A 195 9.09 13.39 7.72
C VAL A 195 9.99 13.35 8.95
N SER A 196 10.55 12.21 9.27
CA SER A 196 11.39 12.07 10.45
C SER A 196 12.80 12.48 10.06
N HIS A 197 13.28 13.48 10.73
CA HIS A 197 14.64 13.91 10.72
C HIS A 197 15.46 12.89 11.52
N ARG A 198 16.00 11.88 10.86
CA ARG A 198 16.89 10.91 11.51
C ARG A 198 18.31 11.17 11.07
N GLU A 199 19.17 11.53 12.03
CA GLU A 199 20.59 11.52 11.77
C GLU A 199 21.03 10.11 11.33
N PRO A 200 21.83 9.99 10.25
CA PRO A 200 22.42 8.70 9.90
C PRO A 200 23.32 8.25 11.05
N PRO A 201 23.39 6.94 11.36
CA PRO A 201 24.30 6.44 12.35
C PRO A 201 25.72 6.88 12.02
N ALA A 202 26.40 7.47 12.99
CA ALA A 202 27.79 7.86 12.85
C ALA A 202 28.61 6.65 12.38
N ASN A 203 29.26 6.80 11.23
CA ASN A 203 30.15 5.78 10.69
C ASN A 203 31.33 5.68 11.67
N ARG A 204 31.33 4.66 12.54
CA ARG A 204 32.48 4.34 13.36
C ARG A 204 33.50 3.71 12.42
N SER A 205 34.35 4.56 11.87
CA SER A 205 35.60 4.11 11.25
C SER A 205 36.47 3.52 12.35
N CYS A 206 36.77 2.22 12.26
CA CYS A 206 37.94 1.62 12.88
C CYS A 206 39.18 1.92 12.04
#